data_2f3947ba91af12ae1051ffe9f7560e06
#
_entry.id   2f3947ba91af12ae1051ffe9f7560e06
#
_cell.length_a   1.000
_cell.length_b   1.000
_cell.length_c   1.000
_cell.angle_alpha   90.00
_cell.angle_beta   90.00
_cell.angle_gamma   90.00
#
_symmetry.space_group_name_H-M   'P 1'
#
loop_
_entity.id
_entity.type
_entity.pdbx_description
1 polymer ?
#
loop_
_entity_poly.entity_id
_entity_poly.type
_entity_poly.pdbx_seq_one_letter_code
_entity_poly.pdbx_strand_id
1 'polypeptide(L)'
;MKVLVVGSGGREHAICWKLSKSPKVDKIYCAPGNAGIAELAECVDIKAMEFEKLVAFAKENSIDLTVIGMDDPLVGGVVDVFEAERLRVFGPRKNAAILEGSKAFSKDLMKKYNIPTAAYETFTSAKEAKKYLETAEYPIVLKADGLALGKGVLICENKEDALAGVDELMLDKKFGTAGDTIVIEEFMTGREVSVLSFVDGNTIKIMSSAQDHKRAKDGDQGLNTGGMGNFSPSPFYTKEVDEFCKKYIYQATVDAMKSEGRPFKGVIFFGLMLTPKGPKVLEYNARFGDPEAQVVLPRMKNDIVDVFEACIDGTLDKVDLQFEDNACVCVILASDGYPLAYEKGFEIKGMENFKGKDDYFLFHAGSKFNEEGKVVTNGGRVLGVTALGKDLKEARAKAYEATEWVDFDNKYMRHDIGLSLIH
;
A
#
# COMPACT_ATOMS: atom_id res chain seq x y z
N MET A 1 13.75 7.26 21.90
CA MET A 1 14.39 7.17 20.56
C MET A 1 13.82 8.21 19.60
N LYS A 2 14.60 8.60 18.63
CA LYS A 2 14.18 9.47 17.52
C LYS A 2 13.95 8.63 16.27
N VAL A 3 12.82 8.82 15.62
CA VAL A 3 12.41 8.05 14.44
C VAL A 3 12.17 8.98 13.26
N LEU A 4 12.68 8.60 12.09
CA LEU A 4 12.42 9.28 10.82
C LEU A 4 11.51 8.38 9.96
N VAL A 5 10.40 8.94 9.47
CA VAL A 5 9.53 8.27 8.51
C VAL A 5 9.70 8.93 7.15
N VAL A 6 9.93 8.15 6.11
CA VAL A 6 10.10 8.65 4.74
C VAL A 6 8.82 8.42 3.94
N GLY A 7 8.24 9.51 3.46
CA GLY A 7 7.01 9.55 2.68
C GLY A 7 6.12 10.72 3.07
N SER A 8 4.96 10.81 2.44
CA SER A 8 4.06 11.98 2.61
C SER A 8 2.57 11.65 2.50
N GLY A 9 2.20 10.38 2.43
CA GLY A 9 0.82 9.96 2.21
C GLY A 9 0.06 9.56 3.47
N GLY A 10 -1.14 9.07 3.27
CA GLY A 10 -2.01 8.61 4.36
C GLY A 10 -1.43 7.42 5.12
N ARG A 11 -0.76 6.52 4.43
CA ARG A 11 -0.02 5.40 5.01
C ARG A 11 1.06 5.89 5.97
N GLU A 12 1.86 6.87 5.58
CA GLU A 12 2.90 7.46 6.42
C GLU A 12 2.29 8.19 7.62
N HIS A 13 1.14 8.83 7.44
CA HIS A 13 0.41 9.44 8.56
C HIS A 13 -0.03 8.38 9.58
N ALA A 14 -0.56 7.26 9.12
CA ALA A 14 -0.95 6.14 10.00
C ALA A 14 0.26 5.54 10.73
N ILE A 15 1.40 5.41 10.05
CA ILE A 15 2.65 4.95 10.66
C ILE A 15 3.12 5.93 11.73
N CYS A 16 3.14 7.24 11.46
CA CYS A 16 3.50 8.27 12.43
C CYS A 16 2.57 8.25 13.64
N TRP A 17 1.28 8.07 13.41
CA TRP A 17 0.30 7.95 14.49
C TRP A 17 0.63 6.74 15.38
N LYS A 18 0.87 5.58 14.79
CA LYS A 18 1.19 4.37 15.57
C LYS A 18 2.50 4.52 16.34
N LEU A 19 3.51 5.13 15.73
CA LEU A 19 4.77 5.47 16.41
C LEU A 19 4.54 6.41 17.59
N SER A 20 3.63 7.36 17.47
CA SER A 20 3.31 8.31 18.57
C SER A 20 2.73 7.64 19.81
N LYS A 21 2.21 6.41 19.68
CA LYS A 21 1.69 5.60 20.79
C LYS A 21 2.76 4.79 21.50
N SER A 22 3.97 4.73 20.96
CA SER A 22 5.07 3.99 21.58
C SER A 22 5.71 4.82 22.69
N PRO A 23 5.83 4.29 23.92
CA PRO A 23 6.56 4.98 25.00
C PRO A 23 8.06 5.08 24.73
N LYS A 24 8.57 4.35 23.76
CA LYS A 24 9.99 4.36 23.35
C LYS A 24 10.34 5.53 22.44
N VAL A 25 9.35 6.16 21.83
CA VAL A 25 9.54 7.23 20.84
C VAL A 25 9.45 8.59 21.52
N ASP A 26 10.55 9.36 21.48
CA ASP A 26 10.62 10.71 22.02
C ASP A 26 10.29 11.76 20.95
N LYS A 27 10.71 11.51 19.72
CA LYS A 27 10.57 12.45 18.63
C LYS A 27 10.37 11.71 17.31
N ILE A 28 9.44 12.20 16.49
CA ILE A 28 9.18 11.71 15.13
C ILE A 28 9.50 12.84 14.15
N TYR A 29 10.26 12.50 13.11
CA TYR A 29 10.46 13.33 11.93
C TYR A 29 9.81 12.61 10.73
N CYS A 30 9.29 13.38 9.78
CA CYS A 30 8.77 12.82 8.53
C CYS A 30 9.27 13.62 7.35
N ALA A 31 9.80 12.96 6.34
CA ALA A 31 10.35 13.58 5.15
C ALA A 31 9.67 13.05 3.88
N PRO A 32 8.96 13.90 3.11
CA PRO A 32 8.65 15.29 3.38
C PRO A 32 7.45 15.52 4.31
N GLY A 33 6.61 14.51 4.58
CA GLY A 33 5.41 14.63 5.38
C GLY A 33 4.27 15.39 4.69
N ASN A 34 3.25 15.72 5.45
CA ASN A 34 2.12 16.52 5.01
C ASN A 34 1.55 17.33 6.19
N ALA A 35 0.51 18.12 5.95
CA ALA A 35 -0.04 19.02 6.97
C ALA A 35 -0.64 18.29 8.18
N GLY A 36 -1.18 17.09 8.01
CA GLY A 36 -1.70 16.28 9.11
C GLY A 36 -0.59 15.63 9.93
N ILE A 37 0.42 15.10 9.26
CA ILE A 37 1.61 14.52 9.90
C ILE A 37 2.31 15.57 10.77
N ALA A 38 2.29 16.84 10.38
CA ALA A 38 2.90 17.93 11.13
C ALA A 38 2.36 18.08 12.56
N GLU A 39 1.18 17.57 12.87
CA GLU A 39 0.62 17.56 14.22
C GLU A 39 1.31 16.52 15.14
N LEU A 40 1.90 15.47 14.55
CA LEU A 40 2.53 14.36 15.27
C LEU A 40 4.06 14.37 15.16
N ALA A 41 4.58 14.96 14.11
CA ALA A 41 5.97 14.88 13.73
C ALA A 41 6.48 16.24 13.23
N GLU A 42 7.79 16.41 13.27
CA GLU A 42 8.43 17.52 12.56
C GLU A 42 8.64 17.12 11.11
N CYS A 43 7.98 17.81 10.19
CA CYS A 43 8.14 17.58 8.76
C CYS A 43 9.43 18.27 8.26
N VAL A 44 10.19 17.52 7.48
CA VAL A 44 11.49 17.97 6.97
C VAL A 44 11.41 18.03 5.45
N ASP A 45 11.82 19.16 4.88
CA ASP A 45 11.79 19.38 3.42
C ASP A 45 12.89 18.61 2.69
N ILE A 46 12.79 17.30 2.74
CA ILE A 46 13.66 16.37 2.00
C ILE A 46 12.74 15.41 1.26
N LYS A 47 12.93 15.27 -0.04
CA LYS A 47 12.15 14.36 -0.87
C LYS A 47 12.58 12.91 -0.63
N ALA A 48 11.65 11.99 -0.80
CA ALA A 48 11.89 10.56 -0.55
C ALA A 48 13.02 9.95 -1.38
N MET A 49 13.31 10.50 -2.57
CA MET A 49 14.37 10.01 -3.44
C MET A 49 15.71 10.71 -3.23
N GLU A 50 15.80 11.68 -2.34
CA GLU A 50 17.04 12.39 -2.01
C GLU A 50 17.82 11.62 -0.93
N PHE A 51 18.33 10.46 -1.26
CA PHE A 51 18.93 9.51 -0.32
C PHE A 51 20.10 10.09 0.48
N GLU A 52 20.99 10.84 -0.17
CA GLU A 52 22.15 11.46 0.50
C GLU A 52 21.72 12.47 1.56
N LYS A 53 20.69 13.26 1.26
CA LYS A 53 20.14 14.24 2.21
C LYS A 53 19.43 13.54 3.37
N LEU A 54 18.73 12.43 3.11
CA LEU A 54 18.08 11.64 4.16
C LEU A 54 19.10 11.05 5.12
N VAL A 55 20.19 10.49 4.59
CA VAL A 55 21.29 9.94 5.38
C VAL A 55 21.98 11.04 6.21
N ALA A 56 22.30 12.19 5.59
CA ALA A 56 22.90 13.31 6.29
C ALA A 56 22.01 13.80 7.44
N PHE A 57 20.70 13.93 7.19
CA PHE A 57 19.73 14.31 8.22
C PHE A 57 19.71 13.29 9.36
N ALA A 58 19.69 12.01 9.05
CA ALA A 58 19.65 10.95 10.06
C ALA A 58 20.90 10.98 10.95
N LYS A 59 22.09 11.26 10.38
CA LYS A 59 23.32 11.39 11.14
C LYS A 59 23.34 12.65 12.00
N GLU A 60 23.02 13.80 11.42
CA GLU A 60 23.02 15.10 12.11
C GLU A 60 22.04 15.17 13.27
N ASN A 61 20.92 14.49 13.15
CA ASN A 61 19.86 14.49 14.16
C ASN A 61 19.86 13.26 15.05
N SER A 62 20.86 12.40 14.94
CA SER A 62 20.98 11.18 15.75
C SER A 62 19.73 10.31 15.71
N ILE A 63 19.23 10.06 14.50
CA ILE A 63 18.04 9.21 14.29
C ILE A 63 18.38 7.77 14.66
N ASP A 64 17.57 7.17 15.52
CA ASP A 64 17.74 5.80 15.99
C ASP A 64 17.15 4.75 15.05
N LEU A 65 16.08 5.12 14.33
CA LEU A 65 15.37 4.23 13.41
C LEU A 65 14.76 5.05 12.29
N THR A 66 14.96 4.61 11.05
CA THR A 66 14.31 5.18 9.87
C THR A 66 13.34 4.14 9.29
N VAL A 67 12.11 4.57 8.98
CA VAL A 67 11.05 3.74 8.40
C VAL A 67 10.73 4.25 7.01
N ILE A 68 10.85 3.39 6.02
CA ILE A 68 10.54 3.74 4.63
C ILE A 68 9.10 3.33 4.33
N GLY A 69 8.24 4.31 4.04
CA GLY A 69 6.81 4.05 3.87
C GLY A 69 6.39 3.75 2.44
N MET A 70 7.16 4.15 1.42
CA MET A 70 6.72 4.09 0.04
C MET A 70 7.66 3.30 -0.88
N ASP A 71 7.18 2.93 -2.06
CA ASP A 71 7.80 2.00 -3.00
C ASP A 71 9.04 2.56 -3.74
N ASP A 72 8.95 3.77 -4.31
CA ASP A 72 10.02 4.31 -5.14
C ASP A 72 11.39 4.30 -4.46
N PRO A 73 11.56 4.82 -3.22
CA PRO A 73 12.86 4.77 -2.57
C PRO A 73 13.32 3.35 -2.23
N LEU A 74 12.40 2.45 -1.92
CA LEU A 74 12.74 1.04 -1.65
C LEU A 74 13.31 0.35 -2.89
N VAL A 75 12.61 0.49 -4.01
CA VAL A 75 13.07 -0.06 -5.30
C VAL A 75 14.37 0.64 -5.75
N GLY A 76 14.53 1.91 -5.41
CA GLY A 76 15.72 2.70 -5.70
C GLY A 76 16.95 2.39 -4.84
N GLY A 77 16.79 1.62 -3.75
CA GLY A 77 17.92 1.17 -2.93
C GLY A 77 18.23 2.01 -1.71
N VAL A 78 17.27 2.77 -1.19
CA VAL A 78 17.48 3.63 0.00
C VAL A 78 17.96 2.84 1.21
N VAL A 79 17.46 1.63 1.40
CA VAL A 79 17.84 0.78 2.54
C VAL A 79 19.33 0.41 2.47
N ASP A 80 19.82 0.05 1.28
CA ASP A 80 21.24 -0.24 1.06
C ASP A 80 22.11 0.96 1.41
N VAL A 81 21.69 2.17 1.03
CA VAL A 81 22.43 3.42 1.32
C VAL A 81 22.49 3.66 2.85
N PHE A 82 21.40 3.48 3.56
CA PHE A 82 21.33 3.61 5.03
C PHE A 82 22.19 2.57 5.72
N GLU A 83 22.09 1.31 5.30
CA GLU A 83 22.89 0.21 5.89
C GLU A 83 24.39 0.43 5.67
N ALA A 84 24.79 0.92 4.51
CA ALA A 84 26.20 1.22 4.23
C ALA A 84 26.78 2.27 5.20
N GLU A 85 25.94 3.14 5.73
CA GLU A 85 26.29 4.16 6.71
C GLU A 85 26.01 3.70 8.16
N ARG A 86 25.71 2.42 8.35
CA ARG A 86 25.42 1.81 9.66
C ARG A 86 24.23 2.45 10.38
N LEU A 87 23.26 2.93 9.63
CA LEU A 87 22.02 3.48 10.15
C LEU A 87 20.94 2.39 10.16
N ARG A 88 20.22 2.26 11.27
CA ARG A 88 19.10 1.31 11.36
C ARG A 88 17.94 1.77 10.51
N VAL A 89 17.46 0.90 9.65
CA VAL A 89 16.39 1.23 8.70
C VAL A 89 15.45 0.05 8.54
N PHE A 90 14.16 0.34 8.52
CA PHE A 90 13.11 -0.65 8.29
C PHE A 90 12.64 -0.58 6.83
N GLY A 91 12.81 -1.67 6.13
CA GLY A 91 12.42 -1.85 4.74
C GLY A 91 13.31 -2.87 4.04
N PRO A 92 12.87 -3.42 2.91
CA PRO A 92 13.67 -4.36 2.15
C PRO A 92 14.82 -3.66 1.41
N ARG A 93 15.93 -4.37 1.28
CA ARG A 93 17.03 -3.95 0.40
C ARG A 93 16.55 -3.94 -1.05
N LYS A 94 17.28 -3.23 -1.91
CA LYS A 94 16.97 -3.14 -3.34
C LYS A 94 16.77 -4.51 -3.98
N ASN A 95 17.63 -5.49 -3.66
CA ASN A 95 17.55 -6.83 -4.23
C ASN A 95 16.28 -7.60 -3.81
N ALA A 96 15.69 -7.25 -2.67
CA ALA A 96 14.43 -7.84 -2.21
C ALA A 96 13.20 -7.02 -2.65
N ALA A 97 13.34 -5.70 -2.74
CA ALA A 97 12.29 -4.79 -3.19
C ALA A 97 11.87 -5.06 -4.65
N ILE A 98 12.67 -5.79 -5.41
CA ILE A 98 12.32 -6.26 -6.75
C ILE A 98 11.02 -7.07 -6.78
N LEU A 99 10.62 -7.63 -5.64
CA LEU A 99 9.35 -8.34 -5.49
C LEU A 99 8.16 -7.45 -5.90
N GLU A 100 8.26 -6.15 -5.65
CA GLU A 100 7.32 -5.14 -6.15
C GLU A 100 7.84 -4.46 -7.42
N GLY A 101 9.14 -4.22 -7.51
CA GLY A 101 9.76 -3.48 -8.60
C GLY A 101 9.67 -4.16 -9.96
N SER A 102 9.49 -5.47 -10.00
CA SER A 102 9.34 -6.25 -11.24
C SER A 102 8.26 -7.31 -11.10
N LYS A 103 7.19 -7.13 -11.85
CA LYS A 103 6.11 -8.12 -11.92
C LYS A 103 6.56 -9.41 -12.60
N ALA A 104 7.43 -9.31 -13.61
CA ALA A 104 8.04 -10.48 -14.27
C ALA A 104 8.85 -11.31 -13.27
N PHE A 105 9.66 -10.66 -12.44
CA PHE A 105 10.42 -11.33 -11.39
C PHE A 105 9.49 -12.07 -10.43
N SER A 106 8.45 -11.40 -9.91
CA SER A 106 7.55 -12.01 -8.94
C SER A 106 6.75 -13.17 -9.52
N LYS A 107 6.34 -13.08 -10.78
CA LYS A 107 5.66 -14.18 -11.48
C LYS A 107 6.59 -15.38 -11.67
N ASP A 108 7.82 -15.15 -12.10
CA ASP A 108 8.81 -16.23 -12.28
C ASP A 108 9.17 -16.88 -10.93
N LEU A 109 9.26 -16.09 -9.86
CA LEU A 109 9.47 -16.59 -8.49
C LEU A 109 8.33 -17.52 -8.07
N MET A 110 7.08 -17.08 -8.25
CA MET A 110 5.92 -17.89 -7.90
C MET A 110 5.83 -19.17 -8.69
N LYS A 111 6.13 -19.12 -9.99
CA LYS A 111 6.18 -20.31 -10.83
C LYS A 111 7.25 -21.29 -10.37
N LYS A 112 8.47 -20.81 -10.12
CA LYS A 112 9.60 -21.62 -9.68
C LYS A 112 9.37 -22.35 -8.37
N TYR A 113 8.71 -21.68 -7.43
CA TYR A 113 8.48 -22.20 -6.08
C TYR A 113 7.03 -22.67 -5.82
N ASN A 114 6.26 -22.86 -6.88
CA ASN A 114 4.89 -23.37 -6.84
C ASN A 114 3.94 -22.59 -5.93
N ILE A 115 4.08 -21.27 -5.92
CA ILE A 115 3.16 -20.36 -5.20
C ILE A 115 1.96 -20.06 -6.11
N PRO A 116 0.73 -20.31 -5.65
CA PRO A 116 -0.45 -20.11 -6.50
C PRO A 116 -0.61 -18.68 -7.01
N THR A 117 -0.70 -18.53 -8.33
CA THR A 117 -0.95 -17.25 -9.01
C THR A 117 -1.58 -17.50 -10.37
N ALA A 118 -2.00 -16.43 -11.07
CA ALA A 118 -2.54 -16.52 -12.42
C ALA A 118 -1.50 -17.06 -13.41
N ALA A 119 -1.94 -17.85 -14.38
CA ALA A 119 -1.10 -18.24 -15.52
C ALA A 119 -0.67 -16.98 -16.28
N TYR A 120 0.56 -16.94 -16.75
CA TYR A 120 1.14 -15.75 -17.36
C TYR A 120 2.20 -16.07 -18.40
N GLU A 121 2.50 -15.08 -19.24
CA GLU A 121 3.66 -15.03 -20.12
C GLU A 121 4.26 -13.62 -20.09
N THR A 122 5.57 -13.54 -20.25
CA THR A 122 6.31 -12.28 -20.24
C THR A 122 6.85 -11.96 -21.64
N PHE A 123 6.74 -10.71 -22.06
CA PHE A 123 7.17 -10.25 -23.37
C PHE A 123 8.00 -8.99 -23.31
N THR A 124 9.10 -8.97 -24.07
CA THR A 124 9.93 -7.78 -24.31
C THR A 124 9.77 -7.24 -25.72
N SER A 125 9.01 -7.94 -26.56
CA SER A 125 8.72 -7.59 -27.96
C SER A 125 7.22 -7.39 -28.16
N ALA A 126 6.82 -6.23 -28.65
CA ALA A 126 5.42 -5.95 -28.98
C ALA A 126 4.90 -6.93 -30.04
N LYS A 127 5.72 -7.29 -31.01
CA LYS A 127 5.36 -8.26 -32.06
C LYS A 127 5.03 -9.63 -31.47
N GLU A 128 5.87 -10.14 -30.59
CA GLU A 128 5.65 -11.43 -29.93
C GLU A 128 4.43 -11.41 -28.99
N ALA A 129 4.23 -10.31 -28.26
CA ALA A 129 3.07 -10.12 -27.42
C ALA A 129 1.78 -10.15 -28.24
N LYS A 130 1.75 -9.44 -29.36
CA LYS A 130 0.57 -9.41 -30.26
C LYS A 130 0.29 -10.78 -30.86
N LYS A 131 1.34 -11.53 -31.23
CA LYS A 131 1.19 -12.90 -31.72
C LYS A 131 0.54 -13.81 -30.69
N TYR A 132 0.97 -13.74 -29.44
CA TYR A 132 0.38 -14.48 -28.34
C TYR A 132 -1.12 -14.17 -28.17
N LEU A 133 -1.48 -12.89 -28.30
CA LEU A 133 -2.87 -12.43 -28.14
C LEU A 133 -3.82 -12.88 -29.26
N GLU A 134 -3.29 -13.33 -30.40
CA GLU A 134 -4.11 -13.84 -31.51
C GLU A 134 -4.92 -15.09 -31.11
N THR A 135 -4.37 -15.92 -30.22
CA THR A 135 -4.99 -17.18 -29.78
C THR A 135 -5.29 -17.23 -28.28
N ALA A 136 -5.20 -16.09 -27.60
CA ALA A 136 -5.48 -16.00 -26.16
C ALA A 136 -6.98 -16.06 -25.86
N GLU A 137 -7.30 -16.47 -24.64
CA GLU A 137 -8.67 -16.40 -24.09
C GLU A 137 -8.91 -15.03 -23.47
N TYR A 138 -10.15 -14.54 -23.54
CA TYR A 138 -10.53 -13.23 -23.04
C TYR A 138 -11.66 -13.33 -21.98
N PRO A 139 -11.72 -12.42 -20.99
CA PRO A 139 -10.83 -11.27 -20.80
C PRO A 139 -9.42 -11.68 -20.43
N ILE A 140 -8.46 -10.78 -20.64
CA ILE A 140 -7.04 -10.99 -20.33
C ILE A 140 -6.46 -9.71 -19.68
N VAL A 141 -5.36 -9.86 -18.94
CA VAL A 141 -4.75 -8.74 -18.22
C VAL A 141 -3.34 -8.48 -18.75
N LEU A 142 -3.05 -7.22 -19.10
CA LEU A 142 -1.73 -6.75 -19.47
C LEU A 142 -1.18 -5.88 -18.35
N LYS A 143 0.05 -6.14 -17.92
CA LYS A 143 0.71 -5.39 -16.85
C LYS A 143 2.07 -4.91 -17.30
N ALA A 144 2.36 -3.62 -17.16
CA ALA A 144 3.72 -3.11 -17.27
C ALA A 144 4.57 -3.69 -16.16
N ASP A 145 5.80 -4.08 -16.46
CA ASP A 145 6.67 -4.80 -15.52
C ASP A 145 7.09 -3.95 -14.31
N GLY A 146 7.44 -2.69 -14.53
CA GLY A 146 7.95 -1.80 -13.49
C GLY A 146 6.86 -1.07 -12.70
N LEU A 147 7.31 -0.15 -11.85
CA LEU A 147 6.41 0.73 -11.09
C LEU A 147 5.72 1.70 -12.06
N ALA A 148 4.39 1.69 -12.05
CA ALA A 148 3.55 2.52 -12.91
C ALA A 148 2.43 3.21 -12.11
N LEU A 149 2.68 3.49 -10.83
CA LEU A 149 1.74 4.12 -9.90
C LEU A 149 0.39 3.37 -9.82
N GLY A 150 0.43 2.05 -9.98
CA GLY A 150 -0.78 1.22 -10.01
C GLY A 150 -1.62 1.37 -11.29
N LYS A 151 -1.15 2.13 -12.26
CA LYS A 151 -1.89 2.44 -13.50
C LYS A 151 -1.48 1.59 -14.69
N GLY A 152 -0.40 0.84 -14.58
CA GLY A 152 0.14 0.00 -15.65
C GLY A 152 -0.57 -1.34 -15.82
N VAL A 153 -1.82 -1.47 -15.38
CA VAL A 153 -2.64 -2.68 -15.47
C VAL A 153 -3.83 -2.42 -16.37
N LEU A 154 -3.96 -3.20 -17.46
CA LEU A 154 -5.05 -3.10 -18.40
C LEU A 154 -5.83 -4.42 -18.44
N ILE A 155 -7.12 -4.36 -18.14
CA ILE A 155 -8.04 -5.48 -18.31
C ILE A 155 -8.67 -5.35 -19.68
N CYS A 156 -8.39 -6.32 -20.56
CA CYS A 156 -8.82 -6.29 -21.95
C CYS A 156 -9.90 -7.34 -22.19
N GLU A 157 -11.10 -6.87 -22.53
CA GLU A 157 -12.28 -7.72 -22.73
C GLU A 157 -12.24 -8.49 -24.06
N ASN A 158 -11.48 -8.00 -25.04
CA ASN A 158 -11.40 -8.57 -26.37
C ASN A 158 -9.99 -8.37 -26.95
N LYS A 159 -9.74 -9.03 -28.10
CA LYS A 159 -8.48 -9.00 -28.80
C LYS A 159 -8.08 -7.59 -29.26
N GLU A 160 -9.02 -6.81 -29.76
CA GLU A 160 -8.75 -5.46 -30.25
C GLU A 160 -8.24 -4.55 -29.13
N ASP A 161 -8.86 -4.62 -27.95
CA ASP A 161 -8.44 -3.87 -26.78
C ASP A 161 -7.06 -4.32 -26.29
N ALA A 162 -6.78 -5.63 -26.34
CA ALA A 162 -5.51 -6.16 -25.93
C ALA A 162 -4.37 -5.73 -26.87
N LEU A 163 -4.59 -5.77 -28.19
CA LEU A 163 -3.60 -5.31 -29.16
C LEU A 163 -3.31 -3.80 -28.99
N ALA A 164 -4.35 -2.99 -28.79
CA ALA A 164 -4.20 -1.58 -28.50
C ALA A 164 -3.46 -1.34 -27.18
N GLY A 165 -3.68 -2.20 -26.17
CA GLY A 165 -2.99 -2.16 -24.89
C GLY A 165 -1.49 -2.43 -25.02
N VAL A 166 -1.09 -3.36 -25.88
CA VAL A 166 0.32 -3.60 -26.17
C VAL A 166 0.98 -2.36 -26.75
N ASP A 167 0.31 -1.69 -27.70
CA ASP A 167 0.81 -0.46 -28.30
C ASP A 167 0.97 0.65 -27.24
N GLU A 168 -0.04 0.82 -26.39
CA GLU A 168 -0.02 1.82 -25.31
C GLU A 168 1.14 1.60 -24.33
N LEU A 169 1.36 0.37 -23.91
CA LEU A 169 2.38 0.06 -22.91
C LEU A 169 3.79 -0.01 -23.48
N MET A 170 3.96 -0.65 -24.64
CA MET A 170 5.28 -0.98 -25.19
C MET A 170 5.76 -0.01 -26.26
N LEU A 171 4.89 0.51 -27.10
CA LEU A 171 5.26 1.37 -28.24
C LEU A 171 5.10 2.86 -27.91
N ASP A 172 3.97 3.24 -27.37
CA ASP A 172 3.68 4.63 -26.99
C ASP A 172 4.37 5.01 -25.67
N LYS A 173 4.85 4.02 -24.94
CA LYS A 173 5.60 4.17 -23.67
C LYS A 173 4.89 5.07 -22.66
N LYS A 174 3.59 4.87 -22.50
CA LYS A 174 2.77 5.64 -21.56
C LYS A 174 3.34 5.68 -20.13
N PHE A 175 4.03 4.60 -19.71
CA PHE A 175 4.68 4.49 -18.41
C PHE A 175 6.22 4.42 -18.54
N GLY A 176 6.78 5.00 -19.60
CA GLY A 176 8.22 5.03 -19.81
C GLY A 176 8.83 3.62 -19.94
N THR A 177 9.97 3.43 -19.31
CA THR A 177 10.71 2.14 -19.35
C THR A 177 9.99 1.01 -18.62
N ALA A 178 9.01 1.32 -17.76
CA ALA A 178 8.21 0.29 -17.09
C ALA A 178 7.45 -0.60 -18.09
N GLY A 179 7.13 -0.07 -19.27
CA GLY A 179 6.48 -0.81 -20.36
C GLY A 179 7.42 -1.53 -21.33
N ASP A 180 8.73 -1.47 -21.11
CA ASP A 180 9.69 -2.19 -21.98
C ASP A 180 9.49 -3.71 -21.88
N THR A 181 9.00 -4.19 -20.77
CA THR A 181 8.57 -5.56 -20.52
C THR A 181 7.14 -5.55 -20.04
N ILE A 182 6.31 -6.43 -20.56
CA ILE A 182 4.94 -6.62 -20.08
C ILE A 182 4.71 -8.05 -19.64
N VAL A 183 3.81 -8.23 -18.70
CA VAL A 183 3.29 -9.53 -18.27
C VAL A 183 1.85 -9.64 -18.75
N ILE A 184 1.54 -10.71 -19.45
CA ILE A 184 0.17 -11.01 -19.87
C ILE A 184 -0.34 -12.16 -19.00
N GLU A 185 -1.43 -11.92 -18.29
CA GLU A 185 -1.99 -12.86 -17.33
C GLU A 185 -3.42 -13.26 -17.67
N GLU A 186 -3.80 -14.48 -17.30
CA GLU A 186 -5.21 -14.87 -17.30
C GLU A 186 -5.99 -13.95 -16.35
N PHE A 187 -7.23 -13.66 -16.70
CA PHE A 187 -8.14 -12.90 -15.84
C PHE A 187 -8.70 -13.82 -14.75
N MET A 188 -8.39 -13.49 -13.50
CA MET A 188 -8.93 -14.22 -12.35
C MET A 188 -10.22 -13.59 -11.87
N THR A 189 -11.19 -14.42 -11.50
CA THR A 189 -12.45 -14.00 -10.90
C THR A 189 -12.47 -14.39 -9.44
N GLY A 190 -13.15 -13.60 -8.63
CA GLY A 190 -13.27 -13.82 -7.21
C GLY A 190 -13.30 -12.52 -6.45
N ARG A 191 -12.95 -12.60 -5.18
CA ARG A 191 -12.92 -11.45 -4.28
C ARG A 191 -11.48 -11.10 -3.93
N GLU A 192 -11.11 -9.84 -4.11
CA GLU A 192 -9.79 -9.36 -3.72
C GLU A 192 -9.74 -9.12 -2.21
N VAL A 193 -8.65 -9.55 -1.57
CA VAL A 193 -8.37 -9.30 -0.16
C VAL A 193 -6.90 -8.90 -0.04
N SER A 194 -6.62 -7.93 0.83
CA SER A 194 -5.26 -7.49 1.13
C SER A 194 -4.80 -8.08 2.45
N VAL A 195 -3.61 -8.65 2.48
CA VAL A 195 -2.97 -9.12 3.70
C VAL A 195 -1.56 -8.57 3.78
N LEU A 196 -1.33 -7.73 4.78
CA LEU A 196 -0.01 -7.20 5.07
C LEU A 196 0.71 -8.14 6.04
N SER A 197 2.02 -8.17 5.96
CA SER A 197 2.84 -9.01 6.85
C SER A 197 4.13 -8.33 7.24
N PHE A 198 4.65 -8.65 8.43
CA PHE A 198 6.01 -8.33 8.84
C PHE A 198 6.91 -9.53 8.54
N VAL A 199 8.12 -9.25 8.04
CA VAL A 199 9.09 -10.28 7.62
C VAL A 199 10.48 -9.89 8.08
N ASP A 200 11.24 -10.84 8.61
CA ASP A 200 12.61 -10.64 9.09
C ASP A 200 13.68 -11.41 8.28
N GLY A 201 13.32 -11.89 7.10
CA GLY A 201 14.17 -12.72 6.26
C GLY A 201 13.92 -14.23 6.44
N ASN A 202 13.41 -14.64 7.58
CA ASN A 202 13.13 -16.05 7.90
C ASN A 202 11.69 -16.28 8.35
N THR A 203 11.20 -15.42 9.21
CA THR A 203 9.86 -15.52 9.81
C THR A 203 8.93 -14.49 9.20
N ILE A 204 7.68 -14.87 9.02
CA ILE A 204 6.59 -13.99 8.60
C ILE A 204 5.49 -13.99 9.66
N LYS A 205 5.01 -12.79 10.00
CA LYS A 205 3.86 -12.60 10.90
C LYS A 205 2.79 -11.80 10.17
N ILE A 206 1.61 -12.36 10.08
CA ILE A 206 0.51 -11.82 9.29
C ILE A 206 -0.29 -10.80 10.11
N MET A 207 -0.55 -9.64 9.53
CA MET A 207 -1.47 -8.65 10.09
C MET A 207 -2.92 -9.03 9.78
N SER A 208 -3.86 -8.35 10.42
CA SER A 208 -5.27 -8.53 10.13
C SER A 208 -5.58 -8.19 8.67
N SER A 209 -6.47 -8.96 8.05
CA SER A 209 -6.86 -8.75 6.65
C SER A 209 -7.55 -7.39 6.45
N ALA A 210 -7.52 -6.91 5.22
CA ALA A 210 -8.18 -5.69 4.81
C ALA A 210 -8.78 -5.86 3.42
N GLN A 211 -9.70 -4.98 3.06
CA GLN A 211 -10.33 -5.02 1.74
C GLN A 211 -10.48 -3.62 1.18
N ASP A 212 -9.90 -3.43 0.00
CA ASP A 212 -9.87 -2.16 -0.70
C ASP A 212 -10.99 -2.03 -1.73
N HIS A 213 -11.27 -0.77 -2.11
CA HIS A 213 -12.23 -0.41 -3.15
C HIS A 213 -11.48 0.44 -4.18
N LYS A 214 -11.03 -0.19 -5.26
CA LYS A 214 -10.10 0.43 -6.21
C LYS A 214 -10.76 1.32 -7.26
N ARG A 215 -12.05 1.14 -7.55
CA ARG A 215 -12.74 1.96 -8.54
C ARG A 215 -13.12 3.32 -7.99
N ALA A 216 -13.09 4.33 -8.85
CA ALA A 216 -13.34 5.71 -8.45
C ALA A 216 -14.77 6.00 -8.03
N LYS A 217 -15.75 5.28 -8.58
CA LYS A 217 -17.19 5.57 -8.43
C LYS A 217 -17.94 4.47 -7.71
N ASP A 218 -19.09 4.84 -7.13
CA ASP A 218 -20.01 3.91 -6.49
C ASP A 218 -20.36 2.74 -7.42
N GLY A 219 -20.62 1.57 -6.84
CA GLY A 219 -20.96 0.37 -7.60
C GLY A 219 -19.77 -0.23 -8.34
N ASP A 220 -18.54 0.06 -7.90
CA ASP A 220 -17.32 -0.37 -8.57
C ASP A 220 -17.24 0.05 -10.03
N GLN A 221 -17.62 1.29 -10.29
CA GLN A 221 -17.60 1.89 -11.63
C GLN A 221 -16.45 2.90 -11.74
N GLY A 222 -16.15 3.28 -12.97
CA GLY A 222 -15.12 4.26 -13.27
C GLY A 222 -13.73 3.66 -13.34
N LEU A 223 -12.72 4.54 -13.30
CA LEU A 223 -11.31 4.16 -13.44
C LEU A 223 -10.75 3.55 -12.16
N ASN A 224 -9.71 2.74 -12.30
CA ASN A 224 -8.93 2.27 -11.18
C ASN A 224 -8.18 3.43 -10.52
N THR A 225 -8.06 3.35 -9.19
CA THR A 225 -7.40 4.35 -8.36
C THR A 225 -6.39 3.67 -7.43
N GLY A 226 -5.76 4.44 -6.57
CA GLY A 226 -4.94 3.92 -5.48
C GLY A 226 -5.73 3.30 -4.33
N GLY A 227 -7.07 3.45 -4.36
CA GLY A 227 -7.99 2.99 -3.33
C GLY A 227 -8.87 4.13 -2.84
N MET A 228 -10.18 3.91 -2.83
CA MET A 228 -11.18 4.92 -2.43
C MET A 228 -11.75 4.67 -1.05
N GLY A 229 -11.30 3.61 -0.40
CA GLY A 229 -11.70 3.25 0.93
C GLY A 229 -11.34 1.81 1.25
N ASN A 230 -11.28 1.51 2.53
CA ASN A 230 -10.81 0.22 3.01
C ASN A 230 -11.51 -0.16 4.30
N PHE A 231 -11.53 -1.43 4.62
CA PHE A 231 -11.98 -1.88 5.93
C PHE A 231 -11.18 -3.10 6.40
N SER A 232 -11.15 -3.32 7.68
CA SER A 232 -10.47 -4.44 8.34
C SER A 232 -11.28 -4.89 9.56
N PRO A 233 -11.42 -6.21 9.81
CA PRO A 233 -10.98 -7.31 8.97
C PRO A 233 -11.95 -7.61 7.80
N SER A 234 -11.49 -8.35 6.80
CA SER A 234 -12.37 -8.83 5.74
C SER A 234 -13.08 -10.10 6.18
N PRO A 235 -14.42 -10.16 6.12
CA PRO A 235 -15.16 -11.37 6.47
C PRO A 235 -14.96 -12.51 5.46
N PHE A 236 -14.42 -12.20 4.29
CA PHE A 236 -14.12 -13.20 3.25
C PHE A 236 -12.78 -13.91 3.51
N TYR A 237 -11.94 -13.34 4.37
CA TYR A 237 -10.72 -13.98 4.81
C TYR A 237 -11.02 -14.91 5.96
N THR A 238 -11.50 -16.10 5.60
CA THR A 238 -11.94 -17.13 6.56
C THR A 238 -10.76 -17.90 7.14
N LYS A 239 -11.02 -18.73 8.14
CA LYS A 239 -10.02 -19.62 8.72
C LYS A 239 -9.42 -20.56 7.66
N GLU A 240 -10.24 -21.09 6.76
CA GLU A 240 -9.81 -21.95 5.66
C GLU A 240 -8.87 -21.21 4.71
N VAL A 241 -9.20 -19.98 4.36
CA VAL A 241 -8.34 -19.13 3.53
C VAL A 241 -7.00 -18.88 4.24
N ASP A 242 -7.04 -18.53 5.51
CA ASP A 242 -5.83 -18.28 6.31
C ASP A 242 -4.93 -19.51 6.37
N GLU A 243 -5.48 -20.67 6.66
CA GLU A 243 -4.74 -21.93 6.71
C GLU A 243 -4.11 -22.29 5.36
N PHE A 244 -4.84 -22.12 4.27
CA PHE A 244 -4.34 -22.36 2.92
C PHE A 244 -3.17 -21.43 2.60
N CYS A 245 -3.32 -20.13 2.86
CA CYS A 245 -2.31 -19.13 2.57
C CYS A 245 -1.05 -19.34 3.42
N LYS A 246 -1.19 -19.70 4.68
CA LYS A 246 -0.07 -20.05 5.56
C LYS A 246 0.71 -21.24 5.02
N LYS A 247 0.00 -22.25 4.52
CA LYS A 247 0.62 -23.48 4.01
C LYS A 247 1.29 -23.29 2.65
N TYR A 248 0.70 -22.52 1.74
CA TYR A 248 1.12 -22.50 0.34
C TYR A 248 1.66 -21.15 -0.16
N ILE A 249 1.43 -20.06 0.54
CA ILE A 249 1.73 -18.72 0.03
C ILE A 249 2.73 -17.96 0.91
N TYR A 250 2.43 -17.74 2.18
CA TYR A 250 3.18 -16.79 3.01
C TYR A 250 4.61 -17.20 3.28
N GLN A 251 4.81 -18.29 3.98
CA GLN A 251 6.16 -18.77 4.28
C GLN A 251 6.89 -19.20 3.01
N ALA A 252 6.17 -19.75 2.03
CA ALA A 252 6.73 -20.11 0.74
C ALA A 252 7.36 -18.92 0.03
N THR A 253 6.74 -17.73 0.10
CA THR A 253 7.29 -16.49 -0.47
C THR A 253 8.58 -16.06 0.23
N VAL A 254 8.59 -16.09 1.55
CA VAL A 254 9.78 -15.72 2.35
C VAL A 254 10.95 -16.68 2.05
N ASP A 255 10.67 -17.97 2.03
CA ASP A 255 11.67 -19.01 1.74
C ASP A 255 12.20 -18.90 0.31
N ALA A 256 11.32 -18.62 -0.65
CA ALA A 256 11.70 -18.41 -2.06
C ALA A 256 12.67 -17.23 -2.20
N MET A 257 12.35 -16.08 -1.58
CA MET A 257 13.22 -14.91 -1.61
C MET A 257 14.58 -15.19 -0.99
N LYS A 258 14.62 -15.90 0.13
CA LYS A 258 15.85 -16.30 0.77
C LYS A 258 16.66 -17.23 -0.12
N SER A 259 16.02 -18.21 -0.75
CA SER A 259 16.67 -19.15 -1.67
C SER A 259 17.27 -18.48 -2.90
N GLU A 260 16.69 -17.37 -3.35
CA GLU A 260 17.23 -16.56 -4.46
C GLU A 260 18.37 -15.62 -4.01
N GLY A 261 18.80 -15.69 -2.75
CA GLY A 261 19.82 -14.78 -2.21
C GLY A 261 19.31 -13.35 -2.00
N ARG A 262 18.00 -13.19 -1.86
CA ARG A 262 17.31 -11.90 -1.69
C ARG A 262 16.44 -11.90 -0.43
N PRO A 263 17.02 -12.15 0.77
CA PRO A 263 16.21 -12.21 1.98
C PRO A 263 15.43 -10.91 2.18
N PHE A 264 14.15 -11.03 2.47
CA PHE A 264 13.26 -9.88 2.61
C PHE A 264 13.09 -9.51 4.08
N LYS A 265 13.38 -8.25 4.41
CA LYS A 265 13.09 -7.67 5.74
C LYS A 265 12.20 -6.44 5.54
N GLY A 266 11.05 -6.42 6.17
CA GLY A 266 10.11 -5.32 6.03
C GLY A 266 8.68 -5.79 5.98
N VAL A 267 7.84 -5.10 5.22
CA VAL A 267 6.44 -5.47 5.00
C VAL A 267 6.28 -6.05 3.60
N ILE A 268 5.71 -7.25 3.53
CA ILE A 268 5.17 -7.77 2.26
C ILE A 268 3.65 -7.59 2.31
N PHE A 269 3.14 -6.91 1.30
CA PHE A 269 1.71 -6.80 1.02
C PHE A 269 1.35 -7.90 0.02
N PHE A 270 0.44 -8.79 0.42
CA PHE A 270 -0.13 -9.81 -0.46
C PHE A 270 -1.49 -9.31 -0.96
N GLY A 271 -1.58 -9.01 -2.25
CA GLY A 271 -2.87 -8.88 -2.92
C GLY A 271 -3.34 -10.27 -3.30
N LEU A 272 -4.42 -10.73 -2.69
CA LEU A 272 -4.95 -12.06 -2.92
C LEU A 272 -6.26 -12.00 -3.70
N MET A 273 -6.43 -12.93 -4.64
CA MET A 273 -7.71 -13.19 -5.27
C MET A 273 -8.26 -14.51 -4.70
N LEU A 274 -9.42 -14.44 -4.07
CA LEU A 274 -10.11 -15.63 -3.57
C LEU A 274 -10.95 -16.21 -4.70
N THR A 275 -10.33 -17.08 -5.50
CA THR A 275 -10.96 -17.69 -6.67
C THR A 275 -11.78 -18.91 -6.31
N PRO A 276 -12.68 -19.41 -7.20
CA PRO A 276 -13.39 -20.67 -6.99
C PRO A 276 -12.46 -21.88 -6.79
N LYS A 277 -11.22 -21.79 -7.27
CA LYS A 277 -10.19 -22.84 -7.13
C LYS A 277 -9.27 -22.63 -5.92
N GLY A 278 -9.55 -21.65 -5.10
CA GLY A 278 -8.77 -21.29 -3.92
C GLY A 278 -8.03 -19.97 -4.05
N PRO A 279 -7.38 -19.53 -2.96
CA PRO A 279 -6.61 -18.30 -2.96
C PRO A 279 -5.42 -18.32 -3.93
N LYS A 280 -5.23 -17.22 -4.65
CA LYS A 280 -4.07 -17.01 -5.52
C LYS A 280 -3.50 -15.62 -5.29
N VAL A 281 -2.18 -15.48 -5.44
CA VAL A 281 -1.53 -14.19 -5.36
C VAL A 281 -1.84 -13.40 -6.63
N LEU A 282 -2.45 -12.25 -6.46
CA LEU A 282 -2.71 -11.29 -7.54
C LEU A 282 -1.47 -10.43 -7.78
N GLU A 283 -0.88 -9.94 -6.69
CA GLU A 283 0.33 -9.09 -6.72
C GLU A 283 1.02 -9.08 -5.35
N TYR A 284 2.29 -8.67 -5.37
CA TYR A 284 3.06 -8.33 -4.18
C TYR A 284 3.37 -6.85 -4.16
N ASN A 285 3.42 -6.27 -2.96
CA ASN A 285 4.05 -4.97 -2.75
C ASN A 285 5.04 -5.08 -1.59
N ALA A 286 6.12 -4.31 -1.65
CA ALA A 286 7.25 -4.40 -0.72
C ALA A 286 7.18 -3.35 0.41
N ARG A 287 5.99 -2.92 0.77
CA ARG A 287 5.72 -1.85 1.74
C ARG A 287 4.30 -1.96 2.26
N PHE A 288 3.97 -1.13 3.25
CA PHE A 288 2.58 -0.98 3.68
C PHE A 288 1.68 -0.52 2.54
N GLY A 289 0.43 -0.94 2.54
CA GLY A 289 -0.58 -0.46 1.62
C GLY A 289 -1.18 0.88 2.03
N ASP A 290 -1.72 1.62 1.08
CA ASP A 290 -2.42 2.87 1.26
C ASP A 290 -3.74 2.81 0.45
N PRO A 291 -4.92 2.64 1.07
CA PRO A 291 -5.27 2.94 2.46
C PRO A 291 -5.32 1.75 3.43
N GLU A 292 -4.66 0.63 3.18
CA GLU A 292 -4.66 -0.52 4.09
C GLU A 292 -4.08 -0.19 5.48
N ALA A 293 -2.96 0.52 5.53
CA ALA A 293 -2.33 0.91 6.80
C ALA A 293 -3.29 1.67 7.72
N GLN A 294 -4.16 2.49 7.14
CA GLN A 294 -5.11 3.31 7.87
C GLN A 294 -6.18 2.49 8.63
N VAL A 295 -6.47 1.28 8.19
CA VAL A 295 -7.46 0.41 8.84
C VAL A 295 -6.84 -0.73 9.64
N VAL A 296 -5.60 -1.08 9.37
CA VAL A 296 -4.89 -2.18 10.05
C VAL A 296 -4.16 -1.69 11.30
N LEU A 297 -3.42 -0.59 11.21
CA LEU A 297 -2.62 -0.07 12.32
C LEU A 297 -3.45 0.40 13.53
N PRO A 298 -4.63 1.04 13.37
CA PRO A 298 -5.46 1.37 14.52
C PRO A 298 -5.94 0.16 15.33
N ARG A 299 -5.96 -1.04 14.73
CA ARG A 299 -6.39 -2.28 15.38
C ARG A 299 -5.25 -3.10 15.98
N MET A 300 -4.00 -2.72 15.70
CA MET A 300 -2.82 -3.44 16.19
C MET A 300 -2.57 -3.15 17.67
N LYS A 301 -2.42 -4.20 18.48
CA LYS A 301 -2.16 -4.07 19.92
C LYS A 301 -0.68 -3.78 20.23
N ASN A 302 0.23 -4.37 19.47
CA ASN A 302 1.67 -4.28 19.73
C ASN A 302 2.20 -2.86 19.59
N ASP A 303 3.28 -2.58 20.33
CA ASP A 303 4.12 -1.42 20.04
C ASP A 303 4.82 -1.68 18.70
N ILE A 304 4.59 -0.81 17.72
CA ILE A 304 5.12 -1.01 16.37
C ILE A 304 6.66 -0.93 16.32
N VAL A 305 7.27 -0.19 17.25
CA VAL A 305 8.75 -0.11 17.36
C VAL A 305 9.32 -1.49 17.65
N ASP A 306 8.73 -2.23 18.57
CA ASP A 306 9.19 -3.58 18.92
C ASP A 306 9.16 -4.51 17.70
N VAL A 307 8.11 -4.37 16.87
CA VAL A 307 7.98 -5.19 15.66
C VAL A 307 8.98 -4.77 14.59
N PHE A 308 9.16 -3.47 14.36
CA PHE A 308 10.16 -2.98 13.43
C PHE A 308 11.58 -3.43 13.80
N GLU A 309 11.93 -3.31 15.07
CA GLU A 309 13.24 -3.74 15.56
C GLU A 309 13.43 -5.25 15.42
N ALA A 310 12.39 -6.03 15.73
CA ALA A 310 12.44 -7.50 15.57
C ALA A 310 12.65 -7.90 14.09
N CYS A 311 12.05 -7.18 13.16
CA CYS A 311 12.29 -7.42 11.73
C CYS A 311 13.74 -7.13 11.35
N ILE A 312 14.30 -6.03 11.83
CA ILE A 312 15.69 -5.64 11.55
C ILE A 312 16.67 -6.65 12.18
N ASP A 313 16.40 -7.06 13.41
CA ASP A 313 17.30 -7.89 14.20
C ASP A 313 17.14 -9.41 13.97
N GLY A 314 16.14 -9.81 13.17
CA GLY A 314 15.90 -11.22 12.87
C GLY A 314 15.28 -12.00 14.04
N THR A 315 14.53 -11.32 14.90
CA THR A 315 13.89 -11.89 16.10
C THR A 315 12.36 -11.86 16.04
N LEU A 316 11.80 -11.78 14.85
CA LEU A 316 10.36 -11.70 14.67
C LEU A 316 9.62 -12.94 15.17
N ASP A 317 10.29 -14.09 15.22
CA ASP A 317 9.75 -15.34 15.78
C ASP A 317 9.32 -15.19 17.25
N LYS A 318 9.92 -14.24 17.98
CA LYS A 318 9.62 -13.96 19.40
C LYS A 318 8.46 -12.99 19.59
N VAL A 319 7.96 -12.38 18.52
CA VAL A 319 6.86 -11.42 18.58
C VAL A 319 5.52 -12.14 18.52
N ASP A 320 4.65 -11.88 19.50
CA ASP A 320 3.25 -12.31 19.46
C ASP A 320 2.42 -11.16 18.89
N LEU A 321 2.23 -11.16 17.58
CA LEU A 321 1.50 -10.12 16.87
C LEU A 321 -0.01 -10.26 17.11
N GLN A 322 -0.64 -9.25 17.70
CA GLN A 322 -2.05 -9.27 18.09
C GLN A 322 -2.80 -8.06 17.59
N PHE A 323 -4.07 -8.28 17.27
CA PHE A 323 -5.01 -7.24 16.83
C PHE A 323 -6.24 -7.23 17.73
N GLU A 324 -6.86 -6.07 17.90
CA GLU A 324 -8.11 -5.92 18.63
C GLU A 324 -9.25 -6.65 17.92
N ASP A 325 -10.19 -7.16 18.72
CA ASP A 325 -11.40 -7.80 18.20
C ASP A 325 -12.48 -6.72 17.93
N ASN A 326 -12.20 -5.87 16.99
CA ASN A 326 -13.04 -4.76 16.55
C ASN A 326 -12.96 -4.65 15.04
N ALA A 327 -13.49 -3.58 14.48
CA ALA A 327 -13.39 -3.29 13.05
C ALA A 327 -12.98 -1.84 12.82
N CYS A 328 -12.44 -1.60 11.63
CA CYS A 328 -12.02 -0.25 11.21
C CYS A 328 -12.45 -0.03 9.75
N VAL A 329 -12.96 1.16 9.46
CA VAL A 329 -13.36 1.58 8.11
C VAL A 329 -12.71 2.93 7.82
N CYS A 330 -12.12 3.05 6.63
CA CYS A 330 -11.53 4.29 6.11
C CYS A 330 -12.25 4.68 4.83
N VAL A 331 -12.78 5.89 4.77
CA VAL A 331 -13.39 6.48 3.58
C VAL A 331 -12.44 7.56 3.05
N ILE A 332 -12.02 7.43 1.81
CA ILE A 332 -11.13 8.42 1.18
C ILE A 332 -11.94 9.60 0.68
N LEU A 333 -11.54 10.80 1.08
CA LEU A 333 -12.01 12.06 0.51
C LEU A 333 -10.99 12.49 -0.54
N ALA A 334 -11.42 12.52 -1.78
CA ALA A 334 -10.58 12.82 -2.93
C ALA A 334 -10.94 14.18 -3.55
N SER A 335 -10.03 14.72 -4.35
CA SER A 335 -10.30 15.86 -5.22
C SER A 335 -11.14 15.39 -6.41
N ASP A 336 -12.26 16.06 -6.68
CA ASP A 336 -13.12 15.71 -7.81
C ASP A 336 -12.33 15.76 -9.13
N GLY A 337 -12.47 14.71 -9.93
CA GLY A 337 -11.66 14.47 -11.12
C GLY A 337 -10.62 13.37 -10.97
N TYR A 338 -10.16 13.09 -9.73
CA TYR A 338 -9.24 11.98 -9.46
C TYR A 338 -9.82 10.64 -9.96
N PRO A 339 -9.07 9.74 -10.62
CA PRO A 339 -7.61 9.74 -10.82
C PRO A 339 -7.11 10.51 -12.06
N LEU A 340 -7.96 11.26 -12.72
CA LEU A 340 -7.59 12.15 -13.82
C LEU A 340 -7.23 13.55 -13.27
N ALA A 341 -7.34 14.58 -14.11
CA ALA A 341 -7.00 15.95 -13.72
C ALA A 341 -7.94 16.49 -12.64
N TYR A 342 -7.41 17.23 -11.69
CA TYR A 342 -8.14 17.87 -10.61
C TYR A 342 -7.45 19.15 -10.16
N GLU A 343 -8.21 20.03 -9.53
CA GLU A 343 -7.70 21.28 -8.96
C GLU A 343 -7.20 21.07 -7.53
N LYS A 344 -6.23 21.85 -7.10
CA LYS A 344 -5.61 21.85 -5.78
C LYS A 344 -5.72 23.22 -5.12
N GLY A 345 -5.39 23.28 -3.83
CA GLY A 345 -5.30 24.54 -3.10
C GLY A 345 -6.59 24.96 -2.39
N PHE A 346 -7.59 24.10 -2.32
CA PHE A 346 -8.81 24.37 -1.58
C PHE A 346 -8.57 24.21 -0.08
N GLU A 347 -9.04 25.19 0.71
CA GLU A 347 -8.95 25.12 2.17
C GLU A 347 -9.74 23.94 2.73
N ILE A 348 -9.12 23.20 3.64
CA ILE A 348 -9.75 22.09 4.35
C ILE A 348 -10.25 22.61 5.69
N LYS A 349 -11.55 22.47 5.94
CA LYS A 349 -12.23 22.97 7.13
C LYS A 349 -12.82 21.83 7.95
N GLY A 350 -12.93 22.03 9.26
CA GLY A 350 -13.58 21.07 10.15
C GLY A 350 -12.66 20.01 10.74
N MET A 351 -11.36 20.07 10.50
CA MET A 351 -10.40 19.10 11.02
C MET A 351 -10.40 19.04 12.56
N GLU A 352 -10.68 20.15 13.23
CA GLU A 352 -10.78 20.26 14.69
C GLU A 352 -11.86 19.36 15.29
N ASN A 353 -12.84 18.95 14.51
CA ASN A 353 -13.94 18.08 14.96
C ASN A 353 -13.46 16.66 15.30
N PHE A 354 -12.26 16.29 14.89
CA PHE A 354 -11.65 14.99 15.19
C PHE A 354 -10.85 14.98 16.50
N LYS A 355 -10.53 16.14 17.06
CA LYS A 355 -9.72 16.25 18.28
C LYS A 355 -10.42 15.62 19.49
N GLY A 356 -9.65 14.84 20.25
CA GLY A 356 -10.14 14.20 21.47
C GLY A 356 -11.10 13.03 21.25
N LYS A 357 -11.23 12.54 20.04
CA LYS A 357 -12.09 11.40 19.70
C LYS A 357 -11.23 10.17 19.40
N ASP A 358 -11.09 9.28 20.37
CA ASP A 358 -10.16 8.14 20.32
C ASP A 358 -10.52 7.09 19.25
N ASP A 359 -11.80 7.00 18.86
CA ASP A 359 -12.24 6.03 17.85
C ASP A 359 -12.23 6.58 16.42
N TYR A 360 -11.83 7.84 16.25
CA TYR A 360 -11.85 8.53 14.97
C TYR A 360 -10.46 9.03 14.60
N PHE A 361 -10.13 8.96 13.32
CA PHE A 361 -8.85 9.40 12.79
C PHE A 361 -9.07 10.17 11.51
N LEU A 362 -8.32 11.24 11.34
CA LEU A 362 -8.24 11.96 10.08
C LEU A 362 -6.83 11.83 9.53
N PHE A 363 -6.60 10.81 8.72
CA PHE A 363 -5.30 10.60 8.10
C PHE A 363 -5.18 11.45 6.85
N HIS A 364 -4.18 12.32 6.81
CA HIS A 364 -3.92 13.18 5.67
C HIS A 364 -3.07 12.46 4.62
N ALA A 365 -3.42 12.65 3.35
CA ALA A 365 -2.61 12.25 2.21
C ALA A 365 -2.16 13.51 1.47
N GLY A 366 -2.90 13.95 0.46
CA GLY A 366 -2.57 15.15 -0.31
C GLY A 366 -3.01 16.44 0.39
N SER A 367 -2.31 16.87 1.42
CA SER A 367 -2.53 18.16 2.09
C SER A 367 -1.21 18.87 2.34
N LYS A 368 -1.27 20.20 2.39
CA LYS A 368 -0.12 21.05 2.72
C LYS A 368 -0.59 22.34 3.39
N PHE A 369 0.34 23.07 3.99
CA PHE A 369 0.11 24.44 4.41
C PHE A 369 0.31 25.39 3.24
N ASN A 370 -0.58 26.35 3.05
CA ASN A 370 -0.39 27.43 2.08
C ASN A 370 0.45 28.57 2.70
N GLU A 371 0.69 29.64 1.94
CA GLU A 371 1.48 30.80 2.40
C GLU A 371 0.87 31.49 3.63
N GLU A 372 -0.45 31.39 3.81
CA GLU A 372 -1.17 31.93 4.96
C GLU A 372 -1.19 30.98 6.18
N GLY A 373 -0.57 29.82 6.06
CA GLY A 373 -0.55 28.80 7.12
C GLY A 373 -1.82 27.96 7.23
N LYS A 374 -2.73 28.05 6.26
CA LYS A 374 -3.95 27.24 6.21
C LYS A 374 -3.68 25.91 5.55
N VAL A 375 -4.38 24.87 5.98
CA VAL A 375 -4.28 23.54 5.38
C VAL A 375 -5.15 23.51 4.11
N VAL A 376 -4.53 23.14 2.99
CA VAL A 376 -5.19 23.08 1.68
C VAL A 376 -4.96 21.75 1.01
N THR A 377 -5.83 21.43 0.04
CA THR A 377 -5.68 20.21 -0.77
C THR A 377 -4.43 20.29 -1.63
N ASN A 378 -3.73 19.16 -1.80
CA ASN A 378 -2.49 19.06 -2.57
C ASN A 378 -2.33 17.70 -3.25
N GLY A 379 -3.41 17.04 -3.58
CA GLY A 379 -3.34 15.72 -4.20
C GLY A 379 -4.70 15.20 -4.63
N GLY A 380 -4.71 14.05 -5.27
CA GLY A 380 -5.93 13.37 -5.69
C GLY A 380 -6.66 12.77 -4.50
N ARG A 381 -6.00 11.91 -3.74
CA ARG A 381 -6.51 11.46 -2.44
C ARG A 381 -6.03 12.46 -1.40
N VAL A 382 -6.96 13.04 -0.68
CA VAL A 382 -6.68 14.17 0.23
C VAL A 382 -6.69 13.73 1.69
N LEU A 383 -7.76 13.08 2.13
CA LEU A 383 -7.96 12.65 3.51
C LEU A 383 -8.51 11.23 3.57
N GLY A 384 -8.16 10.50 4.62
CA GLY A 384 -8.78 9.23 4.97
C GLY A 384 -9.55 9.38 6.28
N VAL A 385 -10.85 9.49 6.19
CA VAL A 385 -11.73 9.55 7.36
C VAL A 385 -11.92 8.13 7.89
N THR A 386 -11.43 7.88 9.08
CA THR A 386 -11.29 6.52 9.61
C THR A 386 -11.98 6.42 10.96
N ALA A 387 -12.67 5.30 11.20
CA ALA A 387 -13.32 5.04 12.47
C ALA A 387 -13.22 3.58 12.89
N LEU A 388 -13.05 3.37 14.20
CA LEU A 388 -13.17 2.07 14.86
C LEU A 388 -14.60 1.84 15.32
N GLY A 389 -15.05 0.59 15.28
CA GLY A 389 -16.33 0.17 15.80
C GLY A 389 -16.24 -1.27 16.32
N LYS A 390 -17.25 -1.70 17.07
CA LYS A 390 -17.30 -3.08 17.58
C LYS A 390 -17.38 -4.12 16.44
N ASP A 391 -17.94 -3.71 15.30
CA ASP A 391 -18.07 -4.51 14.09
C ASP A 391 -18.01 -3.58 12.86
N LEU A 392 -18.01 -4.15 11.67
CA LEU A 392 -17.93 -3.40 10.42
C LEU A 392 -19.11 -2.44 10.23
N LYS A 393 -20.29 -2.85 10.64
CA LYS A 393 -21.50 -2.01 10.53
C LYS A 393 -21.36 -0.73 11.33
N GLU A 394 -20.93 -0.83 12.57
CA GLU A 394 -20.70 0.34 13.44
C GLU A 394 -19.56 1.21 12.96
N ALA A 395 -18.42 0.58 12.59
CA ALA A 395 -17.27 1.31 12.09
C ALA A 395 -17.61 2.08 10.81
N ARG A 396 -18.38 1.47 9.90
CA ARG A 396 -18.85 2.11 8.68
C ARG A 396 -19.76 3.32 8.98
N ALA A 397 -20.73 3.13 9.83
CA ALA A 397 -21.66 4.20 10.21
C ALA A 397 -20.93 5.40 10.82
N LYS A 398 -19.97 5.14 11.70
CA LYS A 398 -19.12 6.17 12.32
C LYS A 398 -18.25 6.90 11.29
N ALA A 399 -17.60 6.15 10.39
CA ALA A 399 -16.74 6.75 9.38
C ALA A 399 -17.54 7.68 8.46
N TYR A 400 -18.71 7.25 7.98
CA TYR A 400 -19.55 8.08 7.12
C TYR A 400 -20.13 9.29 7.84
N GLU A 401 -20.51 9.17 9.11
CA GLU A 401 -20.89 10.33 9.94
C GLU A 401 -19.74 11.34 10.00
N ALA A 402 -18.52 10.86 10.23
CA ALA A 402 -17.36 11.73 10.35
C ALA A 402 -16.94 12.39 9.01
N THR A 403 -17.32 11.85 7.86
CA THR A 403 -17.10 12.52 6.57
C THR A 403 -17.80 13.87 6.48
N GLU A 404 -18.86 14.07 7.24
CA GLU A 404 -19.60 15.34 7.30
C GLU A 404 -18.91 16.39 8.19
N TRP A 405 -17.94 15.97 9.01
CA TRP A 405 -17.25 16.88 9.94
C TRP A 405 -16.18 17.72 9.27
N VAL A 406 -15.71 17.31 8.11
CA VAL A 406 -14.60 17.92 7.38
C VAL A 406 -15.02 18.18 5.94
N ASP A 407 -14.59 19.31 5.38
CA ASP A 407 -15.02 19.71 4.03
C ASP A 407 -13.93 20.49 3.28
N PHE A 408 -14.01 20.42 1.96
CA PHE A 408 -13.28 21.28 1.01
C PHE A 408 -14.05 21.31 -0.31
N ASP A 409 -13.91 22.39 -1.08
CA ASP A 409 -14.83 22.73 -2.19
C ASP A 409 -15.05 21.64 -3.22
N ASN A 410 -14.02 20.91 -3.62
CA ASN A 410 -14.14 19.83 -4.60
C ASN A 410 -14.10 18.43 -3.99
N LYS A 411 -14.59 18.29 -2.78
CA LYS A 411 -14.63 17.00 -2.07
C LYS A 411 -15.45 15.98 -2.85
N TYR A 412 -14.84 14.81 -3.07
CA TYR A 412 -15.45 13.65 -3.69
C TYR A 412 -15.19 12.39 -2.86
N MET A 413 -16.17 11.52 -2.71
CA MET A 413 -16.02 10.23 -2.03
C MET A 413 -17.00 9.22 -2.59
N ARG A 414 -16.69 7.93 -2.41
CA ARG A 414 -17.66 6.85 -2.62
C ARG A 414 -18.56 6.75 -1.38
N HIS A 415 -19.80 6.32 -1.61
CA HIS A 415 -20.81 6.19 -0.55
C HIS A 415 -21.05 4.73 -0.15
N ASP A 416 -20.40 3.80 -0.84
CA ASP A 416 -20.64 2.35 -0.72
C ASP A 416 -19.47 1.56 -0.10
N ILE A 417 -18.51 2.25 0.51
CA ILE A 417 -17.37 1.57 1.16
C ILE A 417 -17.90 0.65 2.27
N GLY A 418 -17.65 -0.66 2.11
CA GLY A 418 -18.12 -1.67 3.07
C GLY A 418 -19.61 -2.02 2.99
N LEU A 419 -20.36 -1.45 2.04
CA LEU A 419 -21.80 -1.64 1.95
C LEU A 419 -22.20 -3.10 1.69
N SER A 420 -21.44 -3.83 0.88
CA SER A 420 -21.69 -5.23 0.54
C SER A 420 -21.65 -6.19 1.74
N LEU A 421 -21.20 -5.71 2.89
CA LEU A 421 -21.06 -6.51 4.13
C LEU A 421 -22.23 -6.36 5.08
N ILE A 422 -23.15 -5.46 4.79
CA ILE A 422 -24.26 -5.11 5.69
C ILE A 422 -25.55 -5.83 5.28
N HIS A 423 -25.59 -6.41 4.09
CA HIS A 423 -26.76 -7.08 3.49
C HIS A 423 -26.58 -8.56 3.37
#